data_975fb9f3e2493b2ed673f79f8b33df10
#
_entry.id   975fb9f3e2493b2ed673f79f8b33df10
#
_cell.length_a   1.000
_cell.length_b   1.000
_cell.length_c   1.000
_cell.angle_alpha   90.00
_cell.angle_beta   90.00
_cell.angle_gamma   90.00
#
_symmetry.space_group_name_H-M   'P 1'
#
loop_
_entity.id
_entity.type
_entity.pdbx_description
1 polymer ?
#
loop_
_entity_poly.entity_id
_entity_poly.type
_entity_poly.pdbx_seq_one_letter_code
_entity_poly.pdbx_strand_id
1 'polypeptide(L)'
;NQFPVVGPVGGSDGPGNSYVSIPQLKAVVTGDIVFDRVYFGVQKDKNREEWLKSIDQILALKPEIIVPGHEGPGATRNPASIAFMKKYVADWDANVARSKNAEEMKKNTLKKYPKLGMEFTLDQRVAAYFPAAPAGAAPAAPAR
;
A
#
# COMPACT_ATOMS: atom_id res chain seq x y z
N ASN A 1 28.82 7.70 14.74
CA ASN A 1 27.37 7.43 14.88
C ASN A 1 26.96 6.54 13.72
N GLN A 2 26.68 5.25 14.00
CA GLN A 2 26.11 4.34 13.01
C GLN A 2 24.61 4.28 13.24
N PHE A 3 23.83 4.51 12.18
CA PHE A 3 22.40 4.28 12.23
C PHE A 3 22.12 2.84 11.79
N PRO A 4 21.49 2.01 12.63
CA PRO A 4 21.21 0.64 12.26
C PRO A 4 20.23 0.60 11.07
N VAL A 5 20.64 -0.05 10.00
CA VAL A 5 19.78 -0.45 8.89
C VAL A 5 19.22 -1.83 9.24
N VAL A 6 17.92 -1.95 9.29
CA VAL A 6 17.24 -3.21 9.57
C VAL A 6 16.63 -3.74 8.28
N GLY A 7 17.10 -4.88 7.85
CA GLY A 7 16.57 -5.53 6.65
C GLY A 7 17.42 -6.69 6.14
N PRO A 8 16.91 -7.45 5.19
CA PRO A 8 15.55 -7.38 4.65
C PRO A 8 14.50 -7.81 5.68
N VAL A 9 13.41 -7.05 5.82
CA VAL A 9 12.38 -7.28 6.84
C VAL A 9 11.08 -7.87 6.28
N GLY A 10 11.06 -8.25 5.04
CA GLY A 10 9.88 -8.78 4.38
C GLY A 10 9.32 -7.84 3.31
N GLY A 11 8.11 -8.14 2.87
CA GLY A 11 7.52 -7.46 1.74
C GLY A 11 7.00 -6.06 2.04
N SER A 12 6.91 -5.25 0.99
CA SER A 12 6.01 -4.11 0.92
C SER A 12 5.37 -4.13 -0.48
N ASP A 13 5.75 -3.24 -1.38
CA ASP A 13 5.43 -3.34 -2.81
C ASP A 13 6.37 -4.31 -3.56
N GLY A 14 7.38 -4.86 -2.88
CA GLY A 14 8.31 -5.88 -3.36
C GLY A 14 9.03 -6.59 -2.22
N PRO A 15 9.78 -7.66 -2.52
CA PRO A 15 10.57 -8.39 -1.52
C PRO A 15 11.83 -7.60 -1.11
N GLY A 16 12.30 -7.85 0.11
CA GLY A 16 13.62 -7.38 0.53
C GLY A 16 13.70 -5.92 0.96
N ASN A 17 12.59 -5.33 1.40
CA ASN A 17 12.59 -3.98 1.94
C ASN A 17 13.37 -3.87 3.26
N SER A 18 13.87 -2.68 3.53
CA SER A 18 14.59 -2.35 4.76
C SER A 18 14.17 -0.99 5.27
N TYR A 19 14.43 -0.73 6.53
CA TYR A 19 14.23 0.58 7.13
C TYR A 19 15.47 1.00 7.94
N VAL A 20 15.59 2.29 8.18
CA VAL A 20 16.64 2.86 9.04
C VAL A 20 16.00 3.33 10.33
N SER A 21 16.47 2.79 11.46
CA SER A 21 16.08 3.27 12.79
C SER A 21 17.08 4.31 13.30
N ILE A 22 16.58 5.41 13.86
CA ILE A 22 17.37 6.49 14.46
C ILE A 22 16.88 6.66 15.91
N PRO A 23 17.32 5.79 16.84
CA PRO A 23 16.79 5.76 18.21
C PRO A 23 16.89 7.08 18.96
N GLN A 24 17.98 7.85 18.74
CA GLN A 24 18.23 9.14 19.38
C GLN A 24 17.16 10.17 19.04
N LEU A 25 16.50 10.03 17.88
CA LEU A 25 15.44 10.91 17.42
C LEU A 25 14.05 10.25 17.53
N LYS A 26 13.99 9.01 18.03
CA LYS A 26 12.79 8.16 17.95
C LYS A 26 12.18 8.17 16.55
N ALA A 27 13.03 8.12 15.53
CA ALA A 27 12.66 8.23 14.14
C ALA A 27 12.95 6.93 13.37
N VAL A 28 12.10 6.64 12.39
CA VAL A 28 12.30 5.54 11.45
C VAL A 28 12.08 6.04 10.03
N VAL A 29 13.04 5.80 9.14
CA VAL A 29 12.91 6.01 7.70
C VAL A 29 12.57 4.68 7.07
N THR A 30 11.39 4.56 6.49
CA THR A 30 10.76 3.26 6.22
C THR A 30 10.88 2.80 4.78
N GLY A 31 11.35 3.66 3.85
CA GLY A 31 11.23 3.33 2.43
C GLY A 31 9.80 2.90 2.09
N ASP A 32 9.64 2.02 1.13
CA ASP A 32 8.35 1.58 0.63
C ASP A 32 7.59 0.58 1.54
N ILE A 33 7.98 0.51 2.82
CA ILE A 33 7.18 -0.19 3.83
C ILE A 33 6.00 0.66 4.28
N VAL A 34 6.16 1.99 4.34
CA VAL A 34 5.09 2.92 4.75
C VAL A 34 4.81 3.95 3.66
N PHE A 35 3.54 4.10 3.37
CA PHE A 35 2.97 5.09 2.45
C PHE A 35 2.02 6.01 3.23
N ASP A 36 2.07 7.32 2.99
CA ASP A 36 1.17 8.27 3.65
C ASP A 36 0.52 9.22 2.64
N ARG A 37 -0.81 9.25 2.62
CA ARG A 37 -1.59 10.14 1.75
C ARG A 37 -1.31 10.01 0.25
N VAL A 38 -0.98 8.80 -0.21
CA VAL A 38 -0.84 8.46 -1.64
C VAL A 38 -1.70 7.25 -1.98
N TYR A 39 -2.01 7.09 -3.28
CA TYR A 39 -2.52 5.82 -3.78
C TYR A 39 -1.37 4.84 -3.90
N PHE A 40 -1.47 3.70 -3.25
CA PHE A 40 -0.45 2.65 -3.29
C PHE A 40 -1.06 1.28 -3.60
N GLY A 41 -0.22 0.37 -4.08
CA GLY A 41 -0.62 -1.00 -4.35
C GLY A 41 -0.79 -1.79 -3.05
N VAL A 42 -1.92 -2.45 -2.90
CA VAL A 42 -2.16 -3.34 -1.77
C VAL A 42 -1.70 -4.73 -2.16
N GLN A 43 -0.77 -5.28 -1.40
CA GLN A 43 -0.26 -6.63 -1.65
C GLN A 43 -1.30 -7.70 -1.30
N LYS A 44 -1.14 -8.90 -1.84
CA LYS A 44 -2.01 -10.07 -1.60
C LYS A 44 -1.23 -11.17 -0.90
N ASP A 45 -1.95 -12.07 -0.27
CA ASP A 45 -1.44 -13.34 0.26
C ASP A 45 -0.23 -13.18 1.20
N LYS A 46 0.77 -14.06 1.02
CA LYS A 46 1.98 -14.06 1.84
C LYS A 46 2.73 -12.73 1.84
N ASN A 47 2.77 -12.01 0.73
CA ASN A 47 3.44 -10.71 0.64
C ASN A 47 2.77 -9.68 1.56
N ARG A 48 1.43 -9.72 1.68
CA ARG A 48 0.70 -8.87 2.62
C ARG A 48 1.02 -9.21 4.06
N GLU A 49 1.07 -10.50 4.40
CA GLU A 49 1.40 -10.93 5.76
C GLU A 49 2.81 -10.47 6.18
N GLU A 50 3.79 -10.63 5.28
CA GLU A 50 5.17 -10.19 5.51
C GLU A 50 5.26 -8.67 5.65
N TRP A 51 4.49 -7.92 4.84
CA TRP A 51 4.40 -6.47 4.93
C TRP A 51 3.83 -6.02 6.27
N LEU A 52 2.73 -6.61 6.72
CA LEU A 52 2.14 -6.30 8.02
C LEU A 52 3.09 -6.61 9.18
N LYS A 53 3.86 -7.71 9.11
CA LYS A 53 4.91 -8.00 10.09
C LYS A 53 6.00 -6.94 10.13
N SER A 54 6.42 -6.42 8.98
CA SER A 54 7.40 -5.32 8.89
C SER A 54 6.87 -4.05 9.56
N ILE A 55 5.59 -3.75 9.37
CA ILE A 55 4.91 -2.62 10.03
C ILE A 55 4.87 -2.81 11.54
N ASP A 56 4.56 -4.01 12.02
CA ASP A 56 4.51 -4.30 13.45
C ASP A 56 5.90 -4.20 14.10
N GLN A 57 6.97 -4.60 13.39
CA GLN A 57 8.35 -4.40 13.82
C GLN A 57 8.68 -2.91 13.98
N ILE A 58 8.27 -2.06 13.01
CA ILE A 58 8.45 -0.61 13.10
C ILE A 58 7.71 -0.04 14.30
N LEU A 59 6.45 -0.43 14.51
CA LEU A 59 5.64 0.04 15.65
C LEU A 59 6.23 -0.40 17.00
N ALA A 60 6.86 -1.58 17.08
CA ALA A 60 7.52 -2.06 18.28
C ALA A 60 8.69 -1.18 18.75
N LEU A 61 9.29 -0.41 17.82
CA LEU A 61 10.32 0.59 18.15
C LEU A 61 9.74 1.85 18.81
N LYS A 62 8.42 1.99 18.87
CA LYS A 62 7.70 3.16 19.40
C LYS A 62 8.20 4.50 18.83
N PRO A 63 8.27 4.63 17.49
CA PRO A 63 8.75 5.85 16.87
C PRO A 63 7.78 7.01 17.10
N GLU A 64 8.32 8.20 17.27
CA GLU A 64 7.57 9.45 17.25
C GLU A 64 7.54 10.06 15.85
N ILE A 65 8.60 9.78 15.06
CA ILE A 65 8.75 10.23 13.67
C ILE A 65 8.82 9.02 12.75
N ILE A 66 7.97 9.01 11.73
CA ILE A 66 8.00 8.02 10.65
C ILE A 66 8.14 8.78 9.34
N VAL A 67 9.23 8.51 8.61
CA VAL A 67 9.44 9.06 7.27
C VAL A 67 9.07 7.99 6.26
N PRO A 68 7.92 8.12 5.58
CA PRO A 68 7.46 7.15 4.60
C PRO A 68 8.29 7.21 3.30
N GLY A 69 8.28 6.16 2.51
CA GLY A 69 8.93 6.15 1.19
C GLY A 69 8.21 7.07 0.19
N HIS A 70 6.89 7.11 0.29
CA HIS A 70 6.05 8.01 -0.50
C HIS A 70 5.05 8.73 0.38
N GLU A 71 4.91 10.03 0.16
CA GLU A 71 3.96 10.88 0.89
C GLU A 71 3.24 11.85 -0.04
N GLY A 72 1.98 12.10 0.27
CA GLY A 72 1.15 13.06 -0.43
C GLY A 72 0.76 14.27 0.43
N PRO A 73 -0.07 15.16 -0.11
CA PRO A 73 -0.57 16.32 0.61
C PRO A 73 -1.25 15.93 1.93
N GLY A 74 -0.83 16.54 3.04
CA GLY A 74 -1.36 16.26 4.37
C GLY A 74 -0.73 15.05 5.08
N ALA A 75 0.42 14.55 4.59
CA ALA A 75 1.20 13.54 5.28
C ALA A 75 1.61 14.00 6.69
N THR A 76 1.54 13.08 7.64
CA THR A 76 1.72 13.40 9.07
C THR A 76 3.13 13.12 9.59
N ARG A 77 3.88 12.24 8.92
CA ARG A 77 5.23 11.79 9.30
C ARG A 77 5.35 11.32 10.75
N ASN A 78 4.32 10.66 11.25
CA ASN A 78 4.24 10.10 12.59
C ASN A 78 3.42 8.78 12.55
N PRO A 79 3.17 8.10 13.69
CA PRO A 79 2.39 6.84 13.68
C PRO A 79 1.00 6.91 13.03
N ALA A 80 0.42 8.11 12.82
CA ALA A 80 -0.84 8.24 12.09
C ALA A 80 -0.72 7.87 10.59
N SER A 81 0.49 7.93 9.99
CA SER A 81 0.72 7.41 8.64
C SER A 81 0.45 5.91 8.56
N ILE A 82 0.86 5.14 9.57
CA ILE A 82 0.58 3.69 9.63
C ILE A 82 -0.92 3.45 9.85
N ALA A 83 -1.57 4.23 10.70
CA ALA A 83 -3.02 4.12 10.90
C ALA A 83 -3.80 4.40 9.60
N PHE A 84 -3.39 5.44 8.86
CA PHE A 84 -3.94 5.73 7.53
C PHE A 84 -3.76 4.54 6.59
N MET A 85 -2.54 3.99 6.52
CA MET A 85 -2.22 2.89 5.62
C MET A 85 -3.04 1.63 5.95
N LYS A 86 -3.13 1.24 7.22
CA LYS A 86 -3.96 0.09 7.65
C LYS A 86 -5.43 0.29 7.28
N LYS A 87 -5.95 1.51 7.46
CA LYS A 87 -7.32 1.85 7.05
C LYS A 87 -7.51 1.77 5.54
N TYR A 88 -6.55 2.31 4.76
CA TYR A 88 -6.60 2.26 3.30
C TYR A 88 -6.62 0.81 2.80
N VAL A 89 -5.80 -0.08 3.37
CA VAL A 89 -5.78 -1.52 3.03
C VAL A 89 -7.16 -2.16 3.28
N ALA A 90 -7.76 -1.93 4.44
CA ALA A 90 -9.08 -2.47 4.75
C ALA A 90 -10.18 -1.94 3.80
N ASP A 91 -10.14 -0.65 3.48
CA ASP A 91 -11.07 -0.01 2.55
C ASP A 91 -10.85 -0.49 1.10
N TRP A 92 -9.62 -0.78 0.72
CA TRP A 92 -9.27 -1.37 -0.56
C TRP A 92 -9.89 -2.76 -0.71
N ASP A 93 -9.73 -3.62 0.29
CA ASP A 93 -10.32 -4.96 0.29
C ASP A 93 -11.85 -4.92 0.17
N ALA A 94 -12.49 -4.05 0.95
CA ALA A 94 -13.93 -3.85 0.87
C ALA A 94 -14.35 -3.32 -0.52
N ASN A 95 -13.52 -2.51 -1.16
CA ASN A 95 -13.78 -2.00 -2.50
C ASN A 95 -13.60 -3.09 -3.57
N VAL A 96 -12.55 -3.92 -3.47
CA VAL A 96 -12.37 -5.08 -4.35
C VAL A 96 -13.60 -6.00 -4.29
N ALA A 97 -14.06 -6.32 -3.08
CA ALA A 97 -15.18 -7.25 -2.87
C ALA A 97 -16.52 -6.76 -3.48
N ARG A 98 -16.73 -5.45 -3.59
CA ARG A 98 -17.98 -4.87 -4.11
C ARG A 98 -17.93 -4.42 -5.56
N SER A 99 -16.73 -4.22 -6.12
CA SER A 99 -16.56 -3.69 -7.48
C SER A 99 -16.60 -4.81 -8.51
N LYS A 100 -17.28 -4.57 -9.62
CA LYS A 100 -17.43 -5.55 -10.72
C LYS A 100 -16.27 -5.54 -11.70
N ASN A 101 -15.54 -4.42 -11.76
CA ASN A 101 -14.43 -4.21 -12.69
C ASN A 101 -13.50 -3.11 -12.18
N ALA A 102 -12.37 -2.92 -12.87
CA ALA A 102 -11.35 -1.93 -12.55
C ALA A 102 -11.87 -0.48 -12.55
N GLU A 103 -12.76 -0.14 -13.49
CA GLU A 103 -13.33 1.21 -13.61
C GLU A 103 -14.19 1.56 -12.38
N GLU A 104 -15.07 0.65 -11.98
CA GLU A 104 -15.91 0.83 -10.79
C GLU A 104 -15.05 0.93 -9.52
N MET A 105 -14.02 0.07 -9.41
CA MET A 105 -13.10 0.10 -8.29
C MET A 105 -12.34 1.43 -8.22
N LYS A 106 -11.83 1.93 -9.35
CA LYS A 106 -11.16 3.23 -9.43
C LYS A 106 -12.09 4.35 -9.00
N LYS A 107 -13.31 4.41 -9.56
CA LYS A 107 -14.32 5.41 -9.23
C LYS A 107 -14.65 5.43 -7.73
N ASN A 108 -14.85 4.25 -7.14
CA ASN A 108 -15.12 4.12 -5.71
C ASN A 108 -13.93 4.57 -4.84
N THR A 109 -12.70 4.25 -5.27
CA THR A 109 -11.48 4.67 -4.57
C THR A 109 -11.34 6.18 -4.60
N LEU A 110 -11.48 6.81 -5.76
CA LEU A 110 -11.41 8.27 -5.92
C LEU A 110 -12.49 9.00 -5.11
N LYS A 111 -13.72 8.44 -5.08
CA LYS A 111 -14.80 9.00 -4.26
C LYS A 111 -14.47 8.99 -2.76
N LYS A 112 -13.84 7.93 -2.28
CA LYS A 112 -13.51 7.77 -0.86
C LYS A 112 -12.26 8.55 -0.46
N TYR A 113 -11.31 8.67 -1.37
CA TYR A 113 -10.00 9.29 -1.19
C TYR A 113 -9.72 10.31 -2.30
N PRO A 114 -10.41 11.46 -2.35
CA PRO A 114 -10.39 12.34 -3.51
C PRO A 114 -9.10 13.19 -3.68
N LYS A 115 -8.18 13.15 -2.73
CA LYS A 115 -7.03 14.08 -2.69
C LYS A 115 -5.71 13.40 -2.28
N LEU A 116 -5.56 12.12 -2.55
CA LEU A 116 -4.29 11.45 -2.33
C LEU A 116 -3.30 11.78 -3.45
N GLY A 117 -2.00 11.72 -3.14
CA GLY A 117 -0.94 11.82 -4.14
C GLY A 117 -0.83 10.57 -5.02
N MET A 118 -0.05 10.64 -6.09
CA MET A 118 0.25 9.54 -7.00
C MET A 118 -0.98 8.93 -7.71
N GLU A 119 -1.99 9.75 -8.03
CA GLU A 119 -3.21 9.28 -8.72
C GLU A 119 -2.90 8.59 -10.05
N PHE A 120 -1.84 9.01 -10.74
CA PHE A 120 -1.39 8.41 -12.00
C PHE A 120 -1.06 6.91 -11.90
N THR A 121 -0.81 6.39 -10.68
CA THR A 121 -0.55 4.96 -10.47
C THR A 121 -1.82 4.13 -10.31
N LEU A 122 -2.97 4.77 -10.08
CA LEU A 122 -4.19 4.09 -9.64
C LEU A 122 -4.73 3.10 -10.69
N ASP A 123 -4.62 3.41 -11.97
CA ASP A 123 -5.05 2.52 -13.06
C ASP A 123 -4.31 1.19 -13.03
N GLN A 124 -2.99 1.23 -12.88
CA GLN A 124 -2.18 0.02 -12.76
C GLN A 124 -2.53 -0.77 -11.49
N ARG A 125 -2.78 -0.06 -10.38
CA ARG A 125 -3.09 -0.68 -9.09
C ARG A 125 -4.43 -1.44 -9.12
N VAL A 126 -5.47 -0.85 -9.71
CA VAL A 126 -6.78 -1.52 -9.84
C VAL A 126 -6.76 -2.64 -10.88
N ALA A 127 -6.02 -2.49 -11.98
CA ALA A 127 -5.88 -3.52 -13.01
C ALA A 127 -5.26 -4.82 -12.46
N ALA A 128 -4.41 -4.75 -11.46
CA ALA A 128 -3.85 -5.93 -10.81
C ALA A 128 -4.92 -6.82 -10.12
N TYR A 129 -6.08 -6.25 -9.79
CA TYR A 129 -7.21 -6.97 -9.20
C TYR A 129 -8.28 -7.38 -10.21
N PHE A 130 -8.37 -6.66 -11.32
CA PHE A 130 -9.32 -6.91 -12.40
C PHE A 130 -8.55 -6.96 -13.73
N PRO A 131 -7.76 -8.01 -13.97
CA PRO A 131 -7.03 -8.14 -15.22
C PRO A 131 -8.02 -8.16 -16.40
N ALA A 132 -7.69 -7.45 -17.48
CA ALA A 132 -8.47 -7.52 -18.71
C ALA A 132 -8.56 -8.96 -19.19
N ALA A 133 -9.73 -9.37 -19.70
CA ALA A 133 -9.84 -10.66 -20.34
C ALA A 133 -8.80 -10.77 -21.46
N PRO A 134 -8.14 -11.95 -21.64
CA PRO A 134 -7.15 -12.12 -22.70
C PRO A 134 -7.80 -11.75 -24.05
N ALA A 135 -7.14 -10.88 -24.80
CA ALA A 135 -7.58 -10.49 -26.13
C ALA A 135 -7.67 -11.76 -27.00
N GLY A 136 -8.88 -12.22 -27.33
CA GLY A 136 -9.09 -13.42 -28.13
C GLY A 136 -10.08 -14.45 -27.57
N ALA A 137 -10.68 -14.23 -26.40
CA ALA A 137 -11.79 -15.06 -25.97
C ALA A 137 -13.04 -14.71 -26.82
N ALA A 138 -13.27 -15.47 -27.88
CA ALA A 138 -14.51 -15.38 -28.64
C ALA A 138 -15.71 -15.62 -27.71
N PRO A 139 -16.84 -14.89 -27.87
CA PRO A 139 -18.03 -15.14 -27.09
C PRO A 139 -18.47 -16.59 -27.30
N ALA A 140 -18.70 -17.30 -26.20
CA ALA A 140 -19.25 -18.65 -26.25
C ALA A 140 -20.55 -18.62 -27.04
N ALA A 141 -20.62 -19.43 -28.10
CA ALA A 141 -21.83 -19.59 -28.89
C ALA A 141 -22.99 -20.04 -28.00
N PRO A 142 -24.22 -19.50 -28.19
CA PRO A 142 -25.37 -19.94 -27.39
C PRO A 142 -25.61 -21.41 -27.65
N ALA A 143 -25.76 -22.18 -26.58
CA ALA A 143 -26.15 -23.57 -26.64
C ALA A 143 -27.53 -23.66 -27.34
N ARG A 144 -27.60 -24.52 -28.35
CA ARG A 144 -28.85 -24.86 -29.04
C ARG A 144 -29.67 -25.82 -28.20
#